data_75b70d29a8111f9a26d6248b883d672a
#
_entry.id   75b70d29a8111f9a26d6248b883d672a
#
_cell.length_a   1.000
_cell.length_b   1.000
_cell.length_c   1.000
_cell.angle_alpha   90.00
_cell.angle_beta   90.00
_cell.angle_gamma   90.00
#
_symmetry.space_group_name_H-M   'P 1'
#
loop_
_entity.id
_entity.type
_entity.pdbx_description
1 polymer ?
#
loop_
_entity_poly.entity_id
_entity_poly.type
_entity_poly.pdbx_seq_one_letter_code
_entity_poly.pdbx_strand_id
1 'polypeptide(L)'
;MLVDDDMDFIESTKMVLESKPYEVIVACEGDEGLRKAREEKPDLVFLDIIMPVKDGFTAAEQFKKDPQLSEIPVIMLTSFSSRRQETSIPASRGFNLEAEDYVEKPVSPKELLRIAERYLT
;
A
#
# COMPACT_ATOMS: atom_id res chain seq x y z
N MET A 1 0.30 4.14 6.77
CA MET A 1 1.05 2.88 6.93
C MET A 1 1.64 2.48 5.60
N LEU A 2 2.79 1.84 5.63
CA LEU A 2 3.53 1.42 4.45
C LEU A 2 3.80 -0.07 4.56
N VAL A 3 3.25 -0.85 3.65
CA VAL A 3 3.38 -2.31 3.65
C VAL A 3 4.12 -2.75 2.39
N ASP A 4 5.34 -3.24 2.56
CA ASP A 4 6.20 -3.64 1.45
C ASP A 4 7.30 -4.54 2.00
N ASP A 5 7.74 -5.52 1.21
CA ASP A 5 8.82 -6.39 1.63
C ASP A 5 10.22 -5.89 1.21
N ASP A 6 10.26 -4.82 0.42
CA ASP A 6 11.51 -4.21 -0.01
C ASP A 6 11.95 -3.14 1.01
N MET A 7 12.95 -3.49 1.82
CA MET A 7 13.40 -2.60 2.88
C MET A 7 14.01 -1.30 2.37
N ASP A 8 14.66 -1.33 1.22
CA ASP A 8 15.23 -0.11 0.64
C ASP A 8 14.12 0.85 0.23
N PHE A 9 13.07 0.33 -0.37
CA PHE A 9 11.91 1.14 -0.73
C PHE A 9 11.23 1.70 0.53
N ILE A 10 11.08 0.87 1.56
CA ILE A 10 10.47 1.30 2.82
C ILE A 10 11.27 2.44 3.43
N GLU A 11 12.58 2.30 3.53
CA GLU A 11 13.41 3.33 4.15
C GLU A 11 13.36 4.66 3.41
N SER A 12 13.50 4.63 2.09
CA SER A 12 13.48 5.85 1.31
C SER A 12 12.09 6.50 1.32
N THR A 13 11.04 5.70 1.25
CA THR A 13 9.67 6.20 1.26
C THR A 13 9.31 6.78 2.62
N LYS A 14 9.74 6.11 3.68
CA LYS A 14 9.51 6.61 5.04
C LYS A 14 10.16 7.97 5.25
N MET A 15 11.40 8.14 4.77
CA MET A 15 12.08 9.43 4.86
C MET A 15 11.30 10.54 4.17
N VAL A 16 10.78 10.25 2.99
CA VAL A 16 10.01 11.23 2.23
C VAL A 16 8.73 11.62 2.99
N LEU A 17 8.01 10.64 3.50
CA LEU A 17 6.77 10.91 4.22
C LEU A 17 7.02 11.64 5.54
N GLU A 18 8.11 11.32 6.21
CA GLU A 18 8.44 11.96 7.49
C GLU A 18 8.99 13.37 7.33
N SER A 19 9.25 13.81 6.10
CA SER A 19 9.58 15.20 5.84
C SER A 19 8.39 16.14 6.10
N LYS A 20 7.19 15.57 6.17
CA LYS A 20 5.97 16.23 6.60
C LYS A 20 5.62 15.70 8.00
N PRO A 21 4.68 16.31 8.71
CA PRO A 21 4.34 15.83 10.06
C PRO A 21 3.46 14.59 10.05
N TYR A 22 3.87 13.58 9.28
CA TYR A 22 3.20 12.29 9.23
C TYR A 22 3.94 11.28 10.08
N GLU A 23 3.20 10.45 10.78
CA GLU A 23 3.75 9.33 11.51
C GLU A 23 3.66 8.09 10.62
N VAL A 24 4.78 7.43 10.38
CA VAL A 24 4.83 6.30 9.45
C VAL A 24 4.91 4.99 10.20
N ILE A 25 3.96 4.11 9.91
CA ILE A 25 3.92 2.75 10.45
C ILE A 25 4.34 1.81 9.31
N VAL A 26 5.25 0.90 9.60
CA VAL A 26 5.84 0.02 8.60
C VAL A 26 5.48 -1.43 8.88
N ALA A 27 5.13 -2.17 7.82
CA ALA A 27 4.95 -3.61 7.87
C ALA A 27 5.64 -4.23 6.66
N CYS A 28 6.16 -5.44 6.82
CA CYS A 28 6.94 -6.10 5.78
C CYS A 28 6.14 -7.15 5.00
N GLU A 29 4.93 -7.44 5.43
CA GLU A 29 4.05 -8.36 4.70
C GLU A 29 2.60 -8.08 5.06
N GLY A 30 1.68 -8.71 4.32
CA GLY A 30 0.26 -8.42 4.43
C GLY A 30 -0.36 -8.70 5.79
N ASP A 31 -0.04 -9.83 6.39
CA ASP A 31 -0.61 -10.19 7.70
C ASP A 31 -0.14 -9.25 8.78
N GLU A 32 1.13 -8.89 8.75
CA GLU A 32 1.67 -7.90 9.69
C GLU A 32 0.98 -6.56 9.50
N GLY A 33 0.76 -6.17 8.25
CA GLY A 33 0.07 -4.92 7.94
C GLY A 33 -1.34 -4.89 8.50
N LEU A 34 -2.08 -5.98 8.32
CA LEU A 34 -3.44 -6.07 8.84
C LEU A 34 -3.47 -5.98 10.36
N ARG A 35 -2.55 -6.70 11.02
CA ARG A 35 -2.48 -6.68 12.48
C ARG A 35 -2.17 -5.29 13.00
N LYS A 36 -1.16 -4.65 12.42
CA LYS A 36 -0.77 -3.30 12.83
C LYS A 36 -1.86 -2.27 12.53
N ALA A 37 -2.57 -2.44 11.43
CA ALA A 37 -3.66 -1.53 11.09
C ALA A 37 -4.78 -1.60 12.12
N ARG A 38 -5.09 -2.79 12.60
CA ARG A 38 -6.11 -2.94 13.65
C ARG A 38 -5.68 -2.28 14.96
N GLU A 39 -4.39 -2.36 15.28
CA GLU A 39 -3.85 -1.78 16.51
C GLU A 39 -3.70 -0.26 16.41
N GLU A 40 -3.16 0.23 15.30
CA GLU A 40 -2.76 1.62 15.14
C GLU A 40 -3.76 2.48 14.38
N LYS A 41 -4.64 1.86 13.61
CA LYS A 41 -5.68 2.53 12.81
C LYS A 41 -5.12 3.69 11.98
N PRO A 42 -4.28 3.37 10.98
CA PRO A 42 -3.69 4.41 10.14
C PRO A 42 -4.75 5.14 9.33
N ASP A 43 -4.41 6.34 8.90
CA ASP A 43 -5.31 7.16 8.08
C ASP A 43 -5.15 6.88 6.59
N LEU A 44 -4.10 6.18 6.21
CA LEU A 44 -3.81 5.86 4.81
C LEU A 44 -2.85 4.67 4.78
N VAL A 45 -3.05 3.77 3.82
CA VAL A 45 -2.19 2.60 3.64
C VAL A 45 -1.64 2.59 2.22
N PHE A 46 -0.32 2.53 2.10
CA PHE A 46 0.35 2.19 0.84
C PHE A 46 0.70 0.71 0.92
N LEU A 47 0.24 -0.06 -0.04
CA LEU A 47 0.31 -1.52 0.01
C LEU A 47 0.90 -2.05 -1.29
N ASP A 48 2.04 -2.74 -1.18
CA ASP A 48 2.67 -3.38 -2.32
C ASP A 48 1.81 -4.55 -2.80
N ILE A 49 1.67 -4.68 -4.12
CA ILE A 49 0.88 -5.77 -4.70
C ILE A 49 1.62 -7.10 -4.62
N ILE A 50 2.91 -7.09 -4.92
CA ILE A 50 3.69 -8.33 -5.01
C ILE A 50 4.50 -8.54 -3.74
N MET A 51 4.04 -9.46 -2.91
CA MET A 51 4.71 -9.82 -1.66
C MET A 51 4.74 -11.36 -1.53
N PRO A 52 5.79 -11.91 -0.90
CA PRO A 52 5.99 -13.36 -0.91
C PRO A 52 4.98 -14.18 -0.11
N VAL A 53 4.50 -13.68 1.01
CA VAL A 53 3.63 -14.49 1.89
C VAL A 53 2.16 -14.31 1.55
N LYS A 54 1.75 -13.06 1.47
CA LYS A 54 0.37 -12.71 1.12
C LYS A 54 0.42 -11.56 0.14
N ASP A 55 -0.09 -11.79 -1.07
CA ASP A 55 -0.05 -10.74 -2.08
C ASP A 55 -0.93 -9.55 -1.69
N GLY A 56 -0.64 -8.41 -2.30
CA GLY A 56 -1.33 -7.18 -1.98
C GLY A 56 -2.81 -7.19 -2.31
N PHE A 57 -3.22 -7.96 -3.33
CA PHE A 57 -4.65 -8.05 -3.67
C PHE A 57 -5.42 -8.72 -2.54
N THR A 58 -4.88 -9.83 -2.02
CA THR A 58 -5.52 -10.53 -0.90
C THR A 58 -5.56 -9.65 0.34
N ALA A 59 -4.46 -8.96 0.63
CA ALA A 59 -4.41 -8.06 1.78
C ALA A 59 -5.41 -6.91 1.62
N ALA A 60 -5.51 -6.32 0.43
CA ALA A 60 -6.45 -5.24 0.18
C ALA A 60 -7.89 -5.69 0.37
N GLU A 61 -8.23 -6.90 -0.10
CA GLU A 61 -9.56 -7.45 0.13
C GLU A 61 -9.86 -7.57 1.61
N GLN A 62 -8.90 -8.03 2.39
CA GLN A 62 -9.10 -8.19 3.83
C GLN A 62 -9.23 -6.84 4.53
N PHE A 63 -8.50 -5.82 4.08
CA PHE A 63 -8.69 -4.46 4.59
C PHE A 63 -10.12 -4.00 4.36
N LYS A 64 -10.67 -4.22 3.18
CA LYS A 64 -12.00 -3.73 2.84
C LYS A 64 -13.12 -4.53 3.48
N LYS A 65 -12.88 -5.79 3.81
CA LYS A 65 -13.87 -6.64 4.47
C LYS A 65 -13.88 -6.50 5.98
N ASP A 66 -12.83 -5.95 6.56
CA ASP A 66 -12.74 -5.78 8.00
C ASP A 66 -13.50 -4.51 8.41
N PRO A 67 -14.54 -4.62 9.25
CA PRO A 67 -15.33 -3.44 9.65
C PRO A 67 -14.51 -2.34 10.30
N GLN A 68 -13.37 -2.70 10.92
CA GLN A 68 -12.52 -1.70 11.56
C GLN A 68 -11.60 -0.99 10.57
N LEU A 69 -11.39 -1.58 9.39
CA LEU A 69 -10.42 -1.08 8.42
C LEU A 69 -11.04 -0.62 7.11
N SER A 70 -12.31 -0.91 6.89
CA SER A 70 -12.95 -0.69 5.58
C SER A 70 -12.97 0.76 5.12
N GLU A 71 -12.90 1.71 6.06
CA GLU A 71 -12.92 3.13 5.73
C GLU A 71 -11.53 3.70 5.46
N ILE A 72 -10.48 2.93 5.73
CA ILE A 72 -9.10 3.42 5.52
C ILE A 72 -8.78 3.35 4.03
N PRO A 73 -8.36 4.47 3.40
CA PRO A 73 -7.95 4.43 2.00
C PRO A 73 -6.72 3.56 1.79
N VAL A 74 -6.76 2.72 0.78
CA VAL A 74 -5.65 1.83 0.42
C VAL A 74 -5.15 2.21 -0.96
N ILE A 75 -3.88 2.56 -1.06
CA ILE A 75 -3.22 2.88 -2.32
C ILE A 75 -2.31 1.70 -2.67
N MET A 76 -2.57 1.06 -3.80
CA MET A 76 -1.76 -0.07 -4.23
C MET A 76 -0.48 0.44 -4.90
N LEU A 77 0.66 -0.07 -4.46
CA LEU A 77 1.94 0.22 -5.09
C LEU A 77 2.28 -0.95 -6.01
N THR A 78 2.63 -0.66 -7.23
CA THR A 78 2.84 -1.73 -8.20
C THR A 78 4.05 -1.49 -9.08
N SER A 79 4.83 -2.55 -9.30
CA SER A 79 5.81 -2.62 -10.38
C SER A 79 5.21 -3.40 -11.54
N PHE A 80 3.91 -3.51 -11.55
CA PHE A 80 3.12 -4.36 -12.43
C PHE A 80 3.36 -4.06 -13.90
N SER A 81 3.50 -2.80 -14.27
CA SER A 81 3.65 -2.45 -15.68
C SER A 81 4.91 -3.04 -16.30
N SER A 82 5.97 -3.18 -15.53
CA SER A 82 7.23 -3.76 -16.01
C SER A 82 7.23 -5.28 -15.92
N ARG A 83 6.27 -5.88 -15.23
CA ARG A 83 6.22 -7.31 -14.96
C ARG A 83 4.88 -7.95 -15.32
N ARG A 84 4.01 -7.21 -16.00
CA ARG A 84 2.66 -7.70 -16.25
C ARG A 84 2.64 -8.98 -17.09
N GLN A 85 3.65 -9.22 -17.89
CA GLN A 85 3.72 -10.43 -18.69
C GLN A 85 4.20 -11.64 -17.89
N GLU A 86 4.77 -11.38 -16.74
CA GLU A 86 5.29 -12.41 -15.85
C GLU A 86 4.32 -12.78 -14.74
N THR A 87 3.26 -12.02 -14.59
CA THR A 87 2.31 -12.26 -13.52
C THR A 87 1.07 -12.97 -14.05
N SER A 88 0.55 -13.86 -13.23
CA SER A 88 -0.69 -14.56 -13.53
C SER A 88 -1.93 -13.87 -12.95
N ILE A 89 -1.77 -12.69 -12.38
CA ILE A 89 -2.88 -11.97 -11.78
C ILE A 89 -3.80 -11.47 -12.89
N PRO A 90 -5.08 -11.87 -12.89
CA PRO A 90 -6.01 -11.43 -13.93
C PRO A 90 -6.27 -9.93 -13.85
N ALA A 91 -6.43 -9.31 -15.02
CA ALA A 91 -6.77 -7.89 -15.08
C ALA A 91 -8.08 -7.60 -14.34
N SER A 92 -9.04 -8.51 -14.45
CA SER A 92 -10.32 -8.36 -13.77
C SER A 92 -10.16 -8.28 -12.26
N ARG A 93 -9.20 -9.02 -11.70
CA ARG A 93 -8.96 -8.97 -10.27
C ARG A 93 -8.41 -7.60 -9.86
N GLY A 94 -7.49 -7.05 -10.66
CA GLY A 94 -6.94 -5.74 -10.39
C GLY A 94 -7.99 -4.64 -10.43
N PHE A 95 -8.90 -4.71 -11.39
CA PHE A 95 -9.96 -3.70 -11.52
C PHE A 95 -11.07 -3.86 -10.50
N ASN A 96 -11.23 -5.06 -9.96
CA ASN A 96 -12.29 -5.33 -8.99
C ASN A 96 -11.84 -5.07 -7.56
N LEU A 97 -10.59 -4.71 -7.35
CA LEU A 97 -10.11 -4.37 -6.02
C LEU A 97 -10.68 -3.04 -5.56
N GLU A 98 -10.96 -2.98 -4.29
CA GLU A 98 -11.51 -1.78 -3.67
C GLU A 98 -10.42 -0.84 -3.17
N ALA A 99 -9.30 -0.76 -3.91
CA ALA A 99 -8.27 0.21 -3.62
C ALA A 99 -8.69 1.56 -4.17
N GLU A 100 -8.33 2.61 -3.48
CA GLU A 100 -8.65 3.96 -3.91
C GLU A 100 -7.82 4.42 -5.08
N ASP A 101 -6.61 3.90 -5.20
CA ASP A 101 -5.74 4.29 -6.30
C ASP A 101 -4.65 3.24 -6.50
N TYR A 102 -4.00 3.31 -7.64
CA TYR A 102 -2.87 2.46 -8.00
C TYR A 102 -1.72 3.35 -8.41
N VAL A 103 -0.55 3.13 -7.82
CA VAL A 103 0.64 3.93 -8.12
C VAL A 103 1.75 3.00 -8.57
N GLU A 104 2.35 3.33 -9.71
CA GLU A 104 3.41 2.53 -10.29
C GLU A 104 4.77 2.90 -9.69
N LYS A 105 5.54 1.89 -9.32
CA LYS A 105 6.92 2.09 -8.87
C LYS A 105 7.84 2.27 -10.07
N PRO A 106 8.89 3.07 -9.96
CA PRO A 106 9.29 3.85 -8.80
C PRO A 106 8.45 5.11 -8.65
N VAL A 107 8.13 5.47 -7.42
CA VAL A 107 7.31 6.66 -7.12
C VAL A 107 8.26 7.80 -6.74
N SER A 108 8.14 8.93 -7.42
CA SER A 108 8.96 10.08 -7.07
C SER A 108 8.52 10.64 -5.71
N PRO A 109 9.43 11.28 -4.96
CA PRO A 109 9.05 11.90 -3.69
C PRO A 109 7.91 12.90 -3.82
N LYS A 110 7.93 13.70 -4.88
CA LYS A 110 6.89 14.69 -5.14
C LYS A 110 5.53 14.05 -5.34
N GLU A 111 5.48 12.98 -6.14
CA GLU A 111 4.24 12.26 -6.42
C GLU A 111 3.71 11.58 -5.15
N LEU A 112 4.59 10.98 -4.38
CA LEU A 112 4.21 10.31 -3.14
C LEU A 112 3.59 11.28 -2.14
N LEU A 113 4.22 12.45 -1.97
CA LEU A 113 3.70 13.47 -1.07
C LEU A 113 2.37 14.04 -1.55
N ARG A 114 2.22 14.19 -2.87
CA ARG A 114 0.98 14.68 -3.46
C ARG A 114 -0.17 13.73 -3.15
N ILE A 115 0.08 12.44 -3.28
CA ILE A 115 -0.93 11.42 -2.98
C ILE A 115 -1.27 11.41 -1.49
N ALA A 116 -0.25 11.46 -0.65
CA ALA A 116 -0.47 11.48 0.80
C ALA A 116 -1.32 12.68 1.22
N GLU A 117 -1.01 13.86 0.70
CA GLU A 117 -1.80 15.05 1.01
C GLU A 117 -3.25 14.90 0.57
N ARG A 118 -3.46 14.30 -0.59
CA ARG A 118 -4.79 14.12 -1.14
C ARG A 118 -5.71 13.32 -0.21
N TYR A 119 -5.16 12.33 0.46
CA TYR A 119 -5.95 11.43 1.31
C TYR A 119 -5.85 11.74 2.79
N LEU A 120 -4.91 12.55 3.22
CA LEU A 120 -4.68 12.83 4.63
C LEU A 120 -5.14 14.23 5.08
N THR A 121 -5.64 15.02 4.18
CA THR A 121 -6.13 16.38 4.53
C THR A 121 -7.63 16.44 4.64
#